data_ed7458121da154e51dd9f031ee6108b4
#
_entry.id   ed7458121da154e51dd9f031ee6108b4
#
_cell.length_a   1.000
_cell.length_b   1.000
_cell.length_c   1.000
_cell.angle_alpha   90.00
_cell.angle_beta   90.00
_cell.angle_gamma   90.00
#
_symmetry.space_group_name_H-M   'P 1'
#
loop_
_entity.id
_entity.type
_entity.pdbx_description
1 polymer ?
#
loop_
_entity_poly.entity_id
_entity_poly.type
_entity_poly.pdbx_seq_one_letter_code
_entity_poly.pdbx_strand_id
1 'polypeptide(L)'
;DKFITATIIDHYKKNLEDYNADFRYQMDEFKNGNVLFEIMERNIWGKASADVNGLQKYYNENKGKYLWNASANIILFNCAGKAIAEDARAAVLGGKDWKKIAEESNNNIQADSGRFELSQIPVTIDSKTAEGFVSEVIVSPVDGNASFLKLIHHYPANLQRSFDEAKGMVINDYQNILEEKWISELKNRYPVKINQA
;
A
#
# COMPACT_ATOMS: atom_id res chain seq x y z
N ASP A 1 -32.49 -8.35 -43.95
CA ASP A 1 -33.00 -7.88 -42.64
C ASP A 1 -31.97 -8.02 -41.50
N LYS A 2 -31.37 -9.21 -41.28
CA LYS A 2 -30.38 -9.38 -40.20
C LYS A 2 -29.18 -8.45 -40.30
N PHE A 3 -28.64 -8.21 -41.49
CA PHE A 3 -27.52 -7.30 -41.73
C PHE A 3 -27.89 -5.85 -41.38
N ILE A 4 -29.06 -5.39 -41.85
CA ILE A 4 -29.55 -4.03 -41.57
C ILE A 4 -29.72 -3.85 -40.06
N THR A 5 -30.36 -4.80 -39.38
CA THR A 5 -30.57 -4.75 -37.93
C THR A 5 -29.23 -4.71 -37.17
N ALA A 6 -28.26 -5.56 -37.54
CA ALA A 6 -26.93 -5.57 -36.92
C ALA A 6 -26.20 -4.23 -37.10
N THR A 7 -26.27 -3.65 -38.30
CA THR A 7 -25.64 -2.36 -38.61
C THR A 7 -26.26 -1.21 -37.82
N ILE A 8 -27.60 -1.20 -37.69
CA ILE A 8 -28.30 -0.17 -36.88
C ILE A 8 -27.93 -0.29 -35.42
N ILE A 9 -27.90 -1.51 -34.87
CA ILE A 9 -27.52 -1.74 -33.48
C ILE A 9 -26.06 -1.33 -33.24
N ASP A 10 -25.15 -1.65 -34.14
CA ASP A 10 -23.74 -1.27 -34.04
C ASP A 10 -23.57 0.27 -34.08
N HIS A 11 -24.26 0.93 -35.01
CA HIS A 11 -24.30 2.39 -35.09
C HIS A 11 -24.81 3.02 -33.78
N TYR A 12 -25.95 2.52 -33.29
CA TYR A 12 -26.53 3.01 -32.03
C TYR A 12 -25.57 2.85 -30.84
N LYS A 13 -24.93 1.68 -30.73
CA LYS A 13 -23.95 1.42 -29.66
C LYS A 13 -22.73 2.36 -29.73
N LYS A 14 -22.22 2.61 -30.94
CA LYS A 14 -21.04 3.49 -31.14
C LYS A 14 -21.34 4.97 -30.87
N ASN A 15 -22.60 5.36 -31.02
CA ASN A 15 -23.04 6.74 -30.86
C ASN A 15 -24.01 6.88 -29.66
N LEU A 16 -23.89 6.01 -28.65
CA LEU A 16 -24.82 5.97 -27.53
C LEU A 16 -24.86 7.29 -26.74
N GLU A 17 -23.75 8.02 -26.71
CA GLU A 17 -23.65 9.35 -26.10
C GLU A 17 -24.62 10.36 -26.74
N ASP A 18 -24.96 10.20 -28.02
CA ASP A 18 -25.88 11.10 -28.74
C ASP A 18 -27.37 10.80 -28.44
N TYR A 19 -27.66 9.55 -28.09
CA TYR A 19 -29.04 9.06 -27.89
C TYR A 19 -29.42 8.90 -26.40
N ASN A 20 -28.46 8.88 -25.49
CA ASN A 20 -28.70 8.65 -24.07
C ASN A 20 -27.98 9.71 -23.23
N ALA A 21 -28.73 10.62 -22.61
CA ALA A 21 -28.18 11.72 -21.83
C ALA A 21 -27.44 11.24 -20.56
N ASP A 22 -27.95 10.21 -19.89
CA ASP A 22 -27.32 9.67 -18.68
C ASP A 22 -25.98 9.00 -19.01
N PHE A 23 -25.92 8.27 -20.13
CA PHE A 23 -24.70 7.68 -20.61
C PHE A 23 -23.67 8.75 -21.02
N ARG A 24 -24.11 9.80 -21.70
CA ARG A 24 -23.25 10.96 -22.03
C ARG A 24 -22.66 11.57 -20.77
N TYR A 25 -23.48 11.82 -19.75
CA TYR A 25 -23.02 12.37 -18.48
C TYR A 25 -21.96 11.48 -17.84
N GLN A 26 -22.19 10.16 -17.77
CA GLN A 26 -21.22 9.20 -17.23
C GLN A 26 -19.90 9.20 -18.03
N MET A 27 -20.00 9.28 -19.35
CA MET A 27 -18.80 9.33 -20.21
C MET A 27 -18.02 10.63 -20.05
N ASP A 28 -18.70 11.76 -19.87
CA ASP A 28 -18.05 13.05 -19.61
C ASP A 28 -17.38 13.06 -18.24
N GLU A 29 -18.01 12.51 -17.21
CA GLU A 29 -17.38 12.32 -15.90
C GLU A 29 -16.16 11.42 -15.98
N PHE A 30 -16.24 10.31 -16.71
CA PHE A 30 -15.10 9.41 -16.93
C PHE A 30 -13.96 10.11 -17.67
N LYS A 31 -14.23 10.83 -18.74
CA LYS A 31 -13.23 11.61 -19.51
C LYS A 31 -12.57 12.66 -18.61
N ASN A 32 -13.37 13.44 -17.89
CA ASN A 32 -12.89 14.49 -16.99
C ASN A 32 -12.07 13.90 -15.82
N GLY A 33 -12.50 12.78 -15.26
CA GLY A 33 -11.77 12.05 -14.23
C GLY A 33 -10.39 11.59 -14.70
N ASN A 34 -10.31 11.04 -15.93
CA ASN A 34 -9.03 10.63 -16.51
C ASN A 34 -8.10 11.83 -16.78
N VAL A 35 -8.64 12.96 -17.24
CA VAL A 35 -7.87 14.19 -17.43
C VAL A 35 -7.34 14.71 -16.10
N LEU A 36 -8.18 14.73 -15.05
CA LEU A 36 -7.77 15.13 -13.72
C LEU A 36 -6.68 14.21 -13.17
N PHE A 37 -6.86 12.89 -13.30
CA PHE A 37 -5.86 11.91 -12.87
C PHE A 37 -4.51 12.16 -13.53
N GLU A 38 -4.48 12.34 -14.86
CA GLU A 38 -3.25 12.62 -15.61
C GLU A 38 -2.58 13.92 -15.16
N ILE A 39 -3.36 14.95 -14.89
CA ILE A 39 -2.85 16.23 -14.40
C ILE A 39 -2.25 16.07 -12.99
N MET A 40 -2.92 15.33 -12.10
CA MET A 40 -2.44 15.05 -10.74
C MET A 40 -1.15 14.20 -10.78
N GLU A 41 -1.13 13.18 -11.64
CA GLU A 41 0.07 12.34 -11.83
C GLU A 41 1.28 13.18 -12.27
N ARG A 42 1.11 14.02 -13.28
CA ARG A 42 2.20 14.85 -13.82
C ARG A 42 2.68 15.94 -12.87
N ASN A 43 1.78 16.58 -12.14
CA ASN A 43 2.11 17.76 -11.35
C ASN A 43 2.40 17.47 -9.88
N ILE A 44 1.88 16.35 -9.35
CA ILE A 44 1.94 16.04 -7.92
C ILE A 44 2.55 14.66 -7.67
N TRP A 45 1.88 13.57 -8.05
CA TRP A 45 2.25 12.23 -7.58
C TRP A 45 3.57 11.73 -8.19
N GLY A 46 3.67 11.75 -9.51
CA GLY A 46 4.90 11.37 -10.22
C GLY A 46 6.06 12.32 -9.91
N LYS A 47 5.77 13.63 -9.83
CA LYS A 47 6.76 14.62 -9.48
C LYS A 47 7.29 14.44 -8.06
N ALA A 48 6.40 14.20 -7.09
CA ALA A 48 6.79 13.94 -5.71
C ALA A 48 7.67 12.70 -5.61
N SER A 49 7.27 11.61 -6.26
CA SER A 49 8.01 10.34 -6.21
C SER A 49 9.39 10.43 -6.87
N ALA A 50 9.54 11.27 -7.88
CA ALA A 50 10.80 11.46 -8.62
C ALA A 50 11.77 12.46 -7.96
N ASP A 51 11.27 13.37 -7.11
CA ASP A 51 12.09 14.40 -6.47
C ASP A 51 12.81 13.88 -5.22
N VAL A 52 13.81 13.04 -5.42
CA VAL A 52 14.60 12.44 -4.32
C VAL A 52 15.21 13.50 -3.40
N ASN A 53 15.69 14.61 -3.97
CA ASN A 53 16.32 15.69 -3.18
C ASN A 53 15.29 16.45 -2.35
N GLY A 54 14.13 16.75 -2.92
CA GLY A 54 13.02 17.38 -2.20
C GLY A 54 12.49 16.50 -1.08
N LEU A 55 12.31 15.20 -1.32
CA LEU A 55 11.91 14.22 -0.31
C LEU A 55 12.92 14.15 0.83
N GLN A 56 14.21 14.06 0.53
CA GLN A 56 15.25 13.99 1.56
C GLN A 56 15.31 15.26 2.40
N LYS A 57 15.19 16.43 1.74
CA LYS A 57 15.12 17.72 2.43
C LYS A 57 13.91 17.79 3.35
N TYR A 58 12.74 17.46 2.82
CA TYR A 58 11.49 17.45 3.58
C TYR A 58 11.55 16.53 4.79
N TYR A 59 12.07 15.31 4.62
CA TYR A 59 12.30 14.38 5.73
C TYR A 59 13.21 15.00 6.80
N ASN A 60 14.33 15.61 6.40
CA ASN A 60 15.29 16.19 7.35
C ASN A 60 14.68 17.32 8.17
N GLU A 61 13.84 18.17 7.54
CA GLU A 61 13.13 19.27 8.20
C GLU A 61 11.98 18.80 9.10
N ASN A 62 11.48 17.59 8.88
CA ASN A 62 10.29 17.04 9.56
C ASN A 62 10.54 15.73 10.31
N LYS A 63 11.79 15.42 10.67
CA LYS A 63 12.17 14.13 11.30
C LYS A 63 11.27 13.73 12.47
N GLY A 64 10.90 14.69 13.30
CA GLY A 64 10.04 14.44 14.48
C GLY A 64 8.65 13.86 14.17
N LYS A 65 8.19 13.91 12.92
CA LYS A 65 6.95 13.27 12.49
C LYS A 65 7.10 11.76 12.23
N TYR A 66 8.31 11.31 11.94
CA TYR A 66 8.59 9.94 11.45
C TYR A 66 9.22 9.09 12.55
N LEU A 67 8.47 8.83 13.59
CA LEU A 67 8.89 7.99 14.70
C LEU A 67 8.22 6.63 14.62
N TRP A 68 8.92 5.62 15.08
CA TRP A 68 8.34 4.31 15.31
C TRP A 68 7.47 4.32 16.56
N ASN A 69 6.31 3.71 16.51
CA ASN A 69 5.67 3.20 17.71
C ASN A 69 6.44 1.99 18.24
N ALA A 70 6.04 1.43 19.39
CA ALA A 70 6.61 0.18 19.87
C ALA A 70 6.55 -0.87 18.75
N SER A 71 7.68 -1.49 18.44
CA SER A 71 7.86 -2.30 17.24
C SER A 71 8.76 -3.49 17.50
N ALA A 72 8.76 -4.45 16.58
CA ALA A 72 9.61 -5.62 16.66
C ALA A 72 10.13 -6.03 15.28
N ASN A 73 11.37 -6.52 15.26
CA ASN A 73 11.85 -7.31 14.12
C ASN A 73 11.29 -8.72 14.25
N ILE A 74 10.60 -9.16 13.21
CA ILE A 74 10.04 -10.50 13.10
C ILE A 74 10.45 -11.16 11.80
N ILE A 75 10.36 -12.48 11.76
CA ILE A 75 10.32 -13.26 10.53
C ILE A 75 8.88 -13.75 10.42
N LEU A 76 8.18 -13.36 9.35
CA LEU A 76 6.83 -13.81 9.05
C LEU A 76 6.90 -14.93 8.02
N PHE A 77 6.23 -16.04 8.31
CA PHE A 77 6.11 -17.18 7.42
C PHE A 77 4.67 -17.28 6.92
N ASN A 78 4.50 -17.32 5.60
CA ASN A 78 3.24 -17.58 4.93
C ASN A 78 3.35 -18.92 4.20
N CYS A 79 2.49 -19.85 4.53
CA CYS A 79 2.56 -21.24 4.09
C CYS A 79 1.29 -21.65 3.34
N ALA A 80 1.43 -22.49 2.33
CA ALA A 80 0.33 -23.00 1.51
C ALA A 80 -0.57 -24.04 2.25
N GLY A 81 -0.73 -23.91 3.57
CA GLY A 81 -1.60 -24.70 4.38
C GLY A 81 -1.04 -25.04 5.76
N LYS A 82 -1.93 -25.54 6.64
CA LYS A 82 -1.64 -25.77 8.06
C LYS A 82 -0.49 -26.76 8.28
N ALA A 83 -0.51 -27.91 7.61
CA ALA A 83 0.51 -28.96 7.81
C ALA A 83 1.91 -28.45 7.46
N ILE A 84 2.04 -27.71 6.34
CA ILE A 84 3.31 -27.11 5.92
C ILE A 84 3.80 -26.09 6.95
N ALA A 85 2.89 -25.29 7.49
CA ALA A 85 3.21 -24.29 8.52
C ALA A 85 3.66 -24.96 9.84
N GLU A 86 3.04 -26.06 10.25
CA GLU A 86 3.44 -26.82 11.45
C GLU A 86 4.82 -27.43 11.29
N ASP A 87 5.11 -28.03 10.13
CA ASP A 87 6.45 -28.59 9.82
C ASP A 87 7.52 -27.49 9.79
N ALA A 88 7.21 -26.35 9.13
CA ALA A 88 8.11 -25.22 9.10
C ALA A 88 8.38 -24.63 10.50
N ARG A 89 7.33 -24.50 11.31
CA ARG A 89 7.41 -24.05 12.70
C ARG A 89 8.29 -24.99 13.53
N ALA A 90 8.12 -26.29 13.40
CA ALA A 90 8.96 -27.27 14.08
C ALA A 90 10.44 -27.16 13.66
N ALA A 91 10.72 -26.93 12.37
CA ALA A 91 12.04 -26.70 11.84
C ALA A 91 12.67 -25.41 12.40
N VAL A 92 11.90 -24.32 12.52
CA VAL A 92 12.34 -23.05 13.12
C VAL A 92 12.66 -23.23 14.61
N LEU A 93 11.83 -23.94 15.35
CA LEU A 93 12.06 -24.29 16.77
C LEU A 93 13.28 -25.18 16.93
N GLY A 94 13.55 -26.07 15.96
CA GLY A 94 14.77 -26.90 15.91
C GLY A 94 16.03 -26.14 15.50
N GLY A 95 15.95 -24.80 15.26
CA GLY A 95 17.09 -23.97 14.93
C GLY A 95 17.50 -23.96 13.45
N LYS A 96 16.68 -24.53 12.56
CA LYS A 96 16.96 -24.48 11.12
C LYS A 96 16.87 -23.04 10.62
N ASP A 97 17.77 -22.66 9.72
CA ASP A 97 17.79 -21.33 9.11
C ASP A 97 16.52 -21.08 8.29
N TRP A 98 15.87 -19.94 8.52
CA TRP A 98 14.59 -19.61 7.91
C TRP A 98 14.63 -19.44 6.38
N LYS A 99 15.77 -18.97 5.84
CA LYS A 99 15.95 -18.85 4.39
C LYS A 99 15.99 -20.22 3.74
N LYS A 100 16.71 -21.16 4.38
CA LYS A 100 16.76 -22.55 3.91
C LYS A 100 15.39 -23.23 3.96
N ILE A 101 14.59 -22.96 5.01
CA ILE A 101 13.21 -23.48 5.10
C ILE A 101 12.38 -22.99 3.91
N ALA A 102 12.47 -21.70 3.56
CA ALA A 102 11.76 -21.14 2.43
C ALA A 102 12.27 -21.70 1.08
N GLU A 103 13.58 -21.72 0.87
CA GLU A 103 14.22 -22.22 -0.37
C GLU A 103 13.88 -23.68 -0.65
N GLU A 104 13.91 -24.54 0.36
CA GLU A 104 13.65 -25.99 0.23
C GLU A 104 12.15 -26.33 0.10
N SER A 105 11.27 -25.33 0.26
CA SER A 105 9.81 -25.56 0.28
C SER A 105 9.15 -25.69 -1.08
N ASN A 106 9.88 -25.56 -2.18
CA ASN A 106 9.32 -25.52 -3.54
C ASN A 106 8.19 -24.46 -3.68
N ASN A 107 8.43 -23.24 -3.19
CA ASN A 107 7.48 -22.13 -3.17
C ASN A 107 6.22 -22.33 -2.31
N ASN A 108 6.17 -23.36 -1.47
CA ASN A 108 5.05 -23.54 -0.53
C ASN A 108 5.18 -22.68 0.74
N ILE A 109 6.34 -22.07 0.97
CA ILE A 109 6.60 -21.17 2.09
C ILE A 109 7.25 -19.89 1.58
N GLN A 110 6.63 -18.78 1.88
CA GLN A 110 7.24 -17.44 1.75
C GLN A 110 7.61 -16.95 3.14
N ALA A 111 8.87 -16.55 3.31
CA ALA A 111 9.34 -16.04 4.59
C ALA A 111 10.06 -14.70 4.37
N ASP A 112 9.61 -13.67 5.11
CA ASP A 112 10.17 -12.33 5.07
C ASP A 112 10.54 -11.85 6.46
N SER A 113 11.67 -11.15 6.56
CA SER A 113 12.12 -10.52 7.80
C SER A 113 12.02 -9.00 7.70
N GLY A 114 11.40 -8.39 8.70
CA GLY A 114 11.22 -6.95 8.74
C GLY A 114 10.88 -6.42 10.13
N ARG A 115 10.93 -5.09 10.25
CA ARG A 115 10.47 -4.37 11.43
C ARG A 115 9.03 -3.91 11.23
N PHE A 116 8.18 -4.27 12.19
CA PHE A 116 6.75 -3.95 12.18
C PHE A 116 6.37 -3.31 13.52
N GLU A 117 5.43 -2.38 13.49
CA GLU A 117 4.82 -1.90 14.73
C GLU A 117 4.00 -3.03 15.37
N LEU A 118 4.01 -3.11 16.70
CA LEU A 118 3.32 -4.20 17.41
C LEU A 118 1.83 -4.28 17.06
N SER A 119 1.21 -3.13 16.77
CA SER A 119 -0.19 -3.04 16.32
C SER A 119 -0.47 -3.62 14.94
N GLN A 120 0.56 -3.80 14.12
CA GLN A 120 0.47 -4.32 12.74
C GLN A 120 0.72 -5.83 12.68
N ILE A 121 1.20 -6.41 13.78
CA ILE A 121 1.54 -7.83 13.85
C ILE A 121 0.26 -8.64 14.13
N PRO A 122 -0.08 -9.67 13.32
CA PRO A 122 -1.34 -10.41 13.46
C PRO A 122 -1.42 -11.31 14.69
N VAL A 123 -0.35 -11.40 15.46
CA VAL A 123 -0.24 -12.13 16.72
C VAL A 123 -0.03 -11.14 17.86
N THR A 124 -0.69 -11.33 18.98
CA THR A 124 -0.47 -10.50 20.15
C THR A 124 0.94 -10.73 20.70
N ILE A 125 1.78 -9.73 20.49
CA ILE A 125 3.14 -9.63 21.04
C ILE A 125 3.17 -8.38 21.89
N ASP A 126 3.63 -8.51 23.11
CA ASP A 126 3.88 -7.40 24.02
C ASP A 126 5.37 -7.24 24.34
N SER A 127 5.71 -6.18 25.05
CA SER A 127 7.11 -5.92 25.45
C SER A 127 7.73 -6.97 26.39
N LYS A 128 6.94 -7.92 26.89
CA LYS A 128 7.37 -9.00 27.78
C LYS A 128 7.59 -10.31 27.03
N THR A 129 7.11 -10.40 25.79
CA THR A 129 7.32 -11.59 24.94
C THR A 129 8.81 -11.78 24.71
N ALA A 130 9.36 -12.93 25.04
CA ALA A 130 10.79 -13.18 24.95
C ALA A 130 11.27 -13.18 23.49
N GLU A 131 12.47 -12.65 23.25
CA GLU A 131 13.15 -12.78 21.95
C GLU A 131 13.36 -14.27 21.62
N GLY A 132 13.21 -14.62 20.36
CA GLY A 132 13.20 -16.01 19.92
C GLY A 132 11.84 -16.70 20.00
N PHE A 133 10.81 -16.03 20.56
CA PHE A 133 9.43 -16.57 20.57
C PHE A 133 8.96 -16.90 19.15
N VAL A 134 8.35 -18.09 19.03
CA VAL A 134 7.69 -18.55 17.79
C VAL A 134 6.21 -18.72 18.07
N SER A 135 5.38 -18.00 17.33
CA SER A 135 3.94 -18.03 17.53
C SER A 135 3.32 -19.37 17.15
N GLU A 136 2.08 -19.58 17.59
CA GLU A 136 1.25 -20.65 17.05
C GLU A 136 0.90 -20.38 15.57
N VAL A 137 0.52 -21.44 14.86
CA VAL A 137 0.08 -21.36 13.47
C VAL A 137 -1.35 -20.81 13.43
N ILE A 138 -1.55 -19.77 12.65
CA ILE A 138 -2.87 -19.17 12.36
C ILE A 138 -3.27 -19.60 10.95
N VAL A 139 -4.46 -20.16 10.81
CA VAL A 139 -5.02 -20.58 9.52
C VAL A 139 -6.04 -19.54 9.04
N SER A 140 -5.88 -19.08 7.83
CA SER A 140 -6.83 -18.20 7.17
C SER A 140 -8.11 -18.95 6.79
N PRO A 141 -9.29 -18.52 7.26
CA PRO A 141 -10.56 -19.18 6.93
C PRO A 141 -10.99 -18.95 5.48
N VAL A 142 -10.36 -18.01 4.77
CA VAL A 142 -10.76 -17.61 3.41
C VAL A 142 -10.12 -18.51 2.36
N ASP A 143 -8.84 -18.80 2.49
CA ASP A 143 -8.03 -19.49 1.47
C ASP A 143 -7.30 -20.72 1.98
N GLY A 144 -7.41 -21.01 3.28
CA GLY A 144 -6.75 -22.16 3.90
C GLY A 144 -5.24 -22.01 4.08
N ASN A 145 -4.66 -20.88 3.69
CA ASN A 145 -3.25 -20.56 3.94
C ASN A 145 -3.01 -20.45 5.45
N ALA A 146 -1.78 -20.67 5.86
CA ALA A 146 -1.42 -20.61 7.25
C ALA A 146 -0.18 -19.77 7.46
N SER A 147 -0.13 -19.03 8.57
CA SER A 147 1.00 -18.17 8.91
C SER A 147 1.42 -18.34 10.36
N PHE A 148 2.70 -18.09 10.61
CA PHE A 148 3.27 -17.94 11.95
C PHE A 148 4.45 -17.00 11.89
N LEU A 149 4.94 -16.54 13.03
CA LEU A 149 6.10 -15.64 13.08
C LEU A 149 7.12 -16.10 14.12
N LYS A 150 8.36 -15.62 13.93
CA LYS A 150 9.43 -15.67 14.93
C LYS A 150 9.81 -14.24 15.31
N LEU A 151 9.77 -13.94 16.59
CA LEU A 151 10.24 -12.68 17.15
C LEU A 151 11.76 -12.66 17.22
N ILE A 152 12.38 -11.64 16.68
CA ILE A 152 13.84 -11.49 16.69
C ILE A 152 14.27 -10.48 17.75
N HIS A 153 13.67 -9.27 17.74
CA HIS A 153 14.07 -8.20 18.65
C HIS A 153 12.94 -7.19 18.86
N HIS A 154 12.84 -6.64 20.07
CA HIS A 154 11.92 -5.56 20.41
C HIS A 154 12.59 -4.20 20.32
N TYR A 155 11.82 -3.21 19.91
CA TYR A 155 12.23 -1.80 19.92
C TYR A 155 11.21 -0.94 20.68
N PRO A 156 11.67 -0.03 21.55
CA PRO A 156 10.79 0.92 22.21
C PRO A 156 10.16 1.88 21.20
N ALA A 157 9.08 2.55 21.62
CA ALA A 157 8.49 3.64 20.88
C ALA A 157 9.41 4.87 20.80
N ASN A 158 9.06 5.79 19.90
CA ASN A 158 9.75 7.07 19.67
C ASN A 158 11.19 6.95 19.12
N LEU A 159 11.56 5.81 18.56
CA LEU A 159 12.78 5.70 17.78
C LEU A 159 12.59 6.35 16.41
N GLN A 160 13.62 7.10 15.96
CA GLN A 160 13.60 7.74 14.67
C GLN A 160 13.61 6.70 13.55
N ARG A 161 12.66 6.80 12.62
CA ARG A 161 12.73 6.06 11.35
C ARG A 161 13.82 6.68 10.48
N SER A 162 14.58 5.85 9.80
CA SER A 162 15.44 6.30 8.71
C SER A 162 14.61 6.86 7.56
N PHE A 163 15.24 7.57 6.63
CA PHE A 163 14.55 8.04 5.43
C PHE A 163 13.92 6.89 4.63
N ASP A 164 14.63 5.77 4.49
CA ASP A 164 14.14 4.62 3.75
C ASP A 164 12.93 3.97 4.44
N GLU A 165 12.96 3.85 5.78
CA GLU A 165 11.83 3.34 6.57
C GLU A 165 10.61 4.27 6.56
N ALA A 166 10.84 5.59 6.43
CA ALA A 166 9.79 6.59 6.40
C ALA A 166 9.34 6.97 4.97
N LYS A 167 10.01 6.47 3.93
CA LYS A 167 9.89 6.97 2.55
C LYS A 167 8.45 7.06 2.04
N GLY A 168 7.63 6.05 2.30
CA GLY A 168 6.21 6.07 1.89
C GLY A 168 5.42 7.20 2.58
N MET A 169 5.67 7.41 3.88
CA MET A 169 5.04 8.48 4.67
C MET A 169 5.52 9.85 4.17
N VAL A 170 6.82 9.99 3.91
CA VAL A 170 7.43 11.22 3.40
C VAL A 170 6.88 11.59 2.02
N ILE A 171 6.72 10.61 1.12
CA ILE A 171 6.12 10.83 -0.21
C ILE A 171 4.69 11.35 -0.06
N ASN A 172 3.89 10.71 0.79
CA ASN A 172 2.50 11.11 1.02
C ASN A 172 2.41 12.55 1.56
N ASP A 173 3.19 12.89 2.58
CA ASP A 173 3.21 14.24 3.15
C ASP A 173 3.72 15.29 2.14
N TYR A 174 4.72 14.93 1.34
CA TYR A 174 5.28 15.82 0.32
C TYR A 174 4.30 16.04 -0.83
N GLN A 175 3.54 15.02 -1.22
CA GLN A 175 2.43 15.15 -2.18
C GLN A 175 1.40 16.17 -1.72
N ASN A 176 1.00 16.13 -0.45
CA ASN A 176 0.04 17.08 0.12
C ASN A 176 0.55 18.53 0.01
N ILE A 177 1.84 18.77 0.27
CA ILE A 177 2.44 20.12 0.13
C ILE A 177 2.46 20.57 -1.34
N LEU A 178 2.82 19.68 -2.26
CA LEU A 178 2.81 20.02 -3.68
C LEU A 178 1.40 20.33 -4.16
N GLU A 179 0.41 19.59 -3.68
CA GLU A 179 -1.00 19.82 -3.99
C GLU A 179 -1.49 21.17 -3.46
N GLU A 180 -1.25 21.47 -2.18
CA GLU A 180 -1.61 22.76 -1.59
C GLU A 180 -0.98 23.95 -2.36
N LYS A 181 0.30 23.83 -2.69
CA LYS A 181 1.00 24.82 -3.48
C LYS A 181 0.37 24.99 -4.86
N TRP A 182 0.11 23.90 -5.55
CA TRP A 182 -0.49 23.92 -6.87
C TRP A 182 -1.91 24.49 -6.87
N ILE A 183 -2.74 24.12 -5.89
CA ILE A 183 -4.09 24.70 -5.70
C ILE A 183 -4.00 26.20 -5.46
N SER A 184 -3.03 26.66 -4.65
CA SER A 184 -2.80 28.09 -4.41
C SER A 184 -2.43 28.83 -5.71
N GLU A 185 -1.54 28.26 -6.52
CA GLU A 185 -1.17 28.80 -7.83
C GLU A 185 -2.39 28.87 -8.78
N LEU A 186 -3.23 27.83 -8.80
CA LEU A 186 -4.47 27.81 -9.59
C LEU A 186 -5.46 28.89 -9.14
N LYS A 187 -5.68 29.04 -7.83
CA LYS A 187 -6.57 30.08 -7.29
C LYS A 187 -6.09 31.50 -7.65
N ASN A 188 -4.79 31.72 -7.68
CA ASN A 188 -4.22 33.00 -8.09
C ASN A 188 -4.39 33.26 -9.60
N ARG A 189 -4.25 32.20 -10.42
CA ARG A 189 -4.40 32.28 -11.88
C ARG A 189 -5.87 32.37 -12.32
N TYR A 190 -6.74 31.69 -11.60
CA TYR A 190 -8.17 31.56 -11.92
C TYR A 190 -9.02 31.98 -10.71
N PRO A 191 -9.20 33.29 -10.47
CA PRO A 191 -9.96 33.77 -9.32
C PRO A 191 -11.42 33.33 -9.41
N VAL A 192 -11.90 32.64 -8.38
CA VAL A 192 -13.28 32.15 -8.28
C VAL A 192 -14.16 33.23 -7.65
N LYS A 193 -15.27 33.58 -8.31
CA LYS A 193 -16.34 34.40 -7.76
C LYS A 193 -17.51 33.51 -7.38
N ILE A 194 -17.86 33.51 -6.09
CA ILE A 194 -19.04 32.79 -5.59
C ILE A 194 -20.22 33.77 -5.66
N ASN A 195 -21.20 33.47 -6.51
CA ASN A 195 -22.48 34.18 -6.47
C ASN A 195 -23.32 33.59 -5.34
N GLN A 196 -23.49 34.37 -4.28
CA GLN A 196 -24.45 34.00 -3.22
C GLN A 196 -25.84 34.29 -3.80
N ALA A 197 -26.68 33.25 -3.90
CA ALA A 197 -28.10 33.37 -4.25
C ALA A 197 -28.90 33.85 -3.04
#